data_a8ccbb36f04cae2ce3058400116844ec
#
_entry.id   a8ccbb36f04cae2ce3058400116844ec
#
_cell.length_a   1.000
_cell.length_b   1.000
_cell.length_c   1.000
_cell.angle_alpha   90.00
_cell.angle_beta   90.00
_cell.angle_gamma   90.00
#
_symmetry.space_group_name_H-M   'P 1'
#
loop_
_entity.id
_entity.type
_entity.pdbx_description
1 polymer ?
#
loop_
_entity_poly.entity_id
_entity_poly.type
_entity_poly.pdbx_seq_one_letter_code
_entity_poly.pdbx_strand_id
1 'polypeptide(L)'
;MYKRQLFNAAIPAIIILLCFLFKIEKTNKFQISGLIISACGIIAIVTKLKLDILLSLNFNKGDLIMIGGVLTWGVYSTLLKKKKFTLPLLTLVHVICTFGLISVLPQYLFEFSNGQLIKFDTNLVYTLIFLALFPSIGSYYCWAGAVSIIGANRAGISLSLIPLFSSIMAILIYDEIFQFFHLIGAILILSLIHI
;
A
#
# COMPACT_ATOMS: atom_id res chain seq x y z
N MET A 1 10.78 -10.98 -1.26
CA MET A 1 9.65 -10.52 -0.43
C MET A 1 9.97 -9.18 0.27
N TYR A 2 11.10 -9.05 0.95
CA TYR A 2 11.49 -7.86 1.74
C TYR A 2 11.49 -6.53 0.97
N LYS A 3 12.02 -6.49 -0.26
CA LYS A 3 12.08 -5.27 -1.07
C LYS A 3 10.70 -4.63 -1.30
N ARG A 4 9.68 -5.45 -1.60
CA ARG A 4 8.31 -4.96 -1.83
C ARG A 4 7.75 -4.24 -0.59
N GLN A 5 8.03 -4.76 0.60
CA GLN A 5 7.60 -4.13 1.85
C GLN A 5 8.31 -2.81 2.10
N LEU A 6 9.63 -2.73 1.78
CA LEU A 6 10.39 -1.48 1.88
C LEU A 6 9.89 -0.40 0.92
N PHE A 7 9.57 -0.77 -0.33
CA PHE A 7 8.98 0.20 -1.28
C PHE A 7 7.61 0.69 -0.82
N ASN A 8 6.76 -0.19 -0.31
CA ASN A 8 5.46 0.21 0.24
C ASN A 8 5.60 1.12 1.46
N ALA A 9 6.65 0.97 2.25
CA ALA A 9 6.96 1.85 3.39
C ALA A 9 7.25 3.29 2.97
N ALA A 10 7.63 3.53 1.72
CA ALA A 10 7.86 4.87 1.18
C ALA A 10 6.55 5.60 0.80
N ILE A 11 5.42 4.88 0.67
CA ILE A 11 4.15 5.48 0.23
C ILE A 11 3.70 6.65 1.13
N PRO A 12 3.69 6.54 2.47
CA PRO A 12 3.30 7.66 3.33
C PRO A 12 4.17 8.90 3.11
N ALA A 13 5.49 8.72 2.96
CA ALA A 13 6.43 9.81 2.69
C ALA A 13 6.12 10.52 1.37
N ILE A 14 5.83 9.74 0.33
CA ILE A 14 5.50 10.25 -1.00
C ILE A 14 4.18 11.04 -0.96
N ILE A 15 3.15 10.52 -0.27
CA ILE A 15 1.88 11.24 -0.12
C ILE A 15 2.08 12.58 0.59
N ILE A 16 2.80 12.59 1.72
CA ILE A 16 3.09 13.81 2.48
C ILE A 16 3.89 14.81 1.62
N LEU A 17 4.92 14.34 0.92
CA LEU A 17 5.74 15.17 0.03
C LEU A 17 4.88 15.79 -1.09
N LEU A 18 4.05 15.00 -1.75
CA LEU A 18 3.19 15.48 -2.83
C LEU A 18 2.12 16.45 -2.31
N CYS A 19 1.51 16.17 -1.15
CA CYS A 19 0.56 17.08 -0.52
C CYS A 19 1.20 18.43 -0.17
N PHE A 20 2.45 18.41 0.30
CA PHE A 20 3.23 19.60 0.58
C PHE A 20 3.57 20.39 -0.71
N LEU A 21 4.13 19.72 -1.72
CA LEU A 21 4.52 20.33 -3.00
C LEU A 21 3.32 20.95 -3.72
N PHE A 22 2.18 20.27 -3.73
CA PHE A 22 0.96 20.77 -4.38
C PHE A 22 0.11 21.65 -3.47
N LYS A 23 0.58 21.97 -2.26
CA LYS A 23 -0.11 22.82 -1.27
C LYS A 23 -1.55 22.37 -0.98
N ILE A 24 -1.76 21.06 -0.92
CA ILE A 24 -3.08 20.43 -0.70
C ILE A 24 -3.38 20.32 0.79
N GLU A 25 -2.41 19.89 1.58
CA GLU A 25 -2.49 19.78 3.03
C GLU A 25 -1.25 20.35 3.69
N LYS A 26 -1.43 20.97 4.86
CA LYS A 26 -0.30 21.40 5.71
C LYS A 26 0.29 20.17 6.41
N THR A 27 1.60 20.09 6.39
CA THR A 27 2.34 19.04 7.09
C THR A 27 2.83 19.58 8.43
N ASN A 28 2.58 18.84 9.51
CA ASN A 28 3.07 19.18 10.84
C ASN A 28 4.44 18.51 11.07
N LYS A 29 5.31 19.15 11.87
CA LYS A 29 6.61 18.59 12.27
C LYS A 29 6.48 17.23 12.97
N PHE A 30 5.41 17.04 13.74
CA PHE A 30 5.10 15.76 14.39
C PHE A 30 4.82 14.65 13.35
N GLN A 31 4.12 14.93 12.26
CA GLN A 31 3.89 13.97 11.19
C GLN A 31 5.20 13.52 10.52
N ILE A 32 6.14 14.45 10.33
CA ILE A 32 7.46 14.13 9.77
C ILE A 32 8.26 13.26 10.73
N SER A 33 8.33 13.63 12.02
CA SER A 33 9.06 12.83 13.01
C SER A 33 8.47 11.44 13.16
N GLY A 34 7.14 11.32 13.23
CA GLY A 34 6.45 10.05 13.28
C GLY A 34 6.70 9.19 12.04
N LEU A 35 6.74 9.80 10.85
CA LEU A 35 7.07 9.10 9.61
C LEU A 35 8.48 8.49 9.66
N ILE A 36 9.47 9.23 10.17
CA ILE A 36 10.85 8.74 10.32
C ILE A 36 10.90 7.57 11.31
N ILE A 37 10.25 7.71 12.46
CA ILE A 37 10.20 6.65 13.49
C ILE A 37 9.52 5.40 12.95
N SER A 38 8.40 5.56 12.25
CA SER A 38 7.69 4.44 11.62
C SER A 38 8.51 3.75 10.53
N ALA A 39 9.25 4.51 9.72
CA ALA A 39 10.15 3.95 8.73
C ALA A 39 11.24 3.07 9.38
N CYS A 40 11.81 3.50 10.50
CA CYS A 40 12.72 2.68 11.30
C CYS A 40 12.04 1.40 11.80
N GLY A 41 10.80 1.48 12.26
CA GLY A 41 10.01 0.31 12.69
C GLY A 41 9.76 -0.69 11.56
N ILE A 42 9.42 -0.20 10.38
CA ILE A 42 9.21 -1.04 9.20
C ILE A 42 10.53 -1.72 8.78
N ILE A 43 11.63 -0.97 8.77
CA ILE A 43 12.96 -1.52 8.48
C ILE A 43 13.29 -2.62 9.51
N ALA A 44 13.05 -2.40 10.80
CA ALA A 44 13.30 -3.39 11.85
C ALA A 44 12.55 -4.71 11.62
N ILE A 45 11.25 -4.64 11.27
CA ILE A 45 10.45 -5.83 10.95
C ILE A 45 10.97 -6.51 9.68
N VAL A 46 11.14 -5.75 8.60
CA VAL A 46 11.48 -6.29 7.29
C VAL A 46 12.86 -6.93 7.27
N THR A 47 13.84 -6.32 7.94
CA THR A 47 15.21 -6.84 8.01
C THR A 47 15.42 -7.84 9.13
N LYS A 48 14.42 -8.05 10.00
CA LYS A 48 14.56 -8.87 11.22
C LYS A 48 15.75 -8.41 12.09
N LEU A 49 16.01 -7.10 12.11
CA LEU A 49 17.18 -6.46 12.76
C LEU A 49 18.55 -6.95 12.24
N LYS A 50 18.61 -7.53 11.04
CA LYS A 50 19.84 -7.98 10.40
C LYS A 50 20.24 -7.02 9.29
N LEU A 51 21.36 -6.31 9.45
CA LEU A 51 21.88 -5.37 8.45
C LEU A 51 22.26 -6.06 7.13
N ASP A 52 22.71 -7.30 7.19
CA ASP A 52 23.08 -8.09 6.01
C ASP A 52 21.91 -8.22 5.01
N ILE A 53 20.67 -8.29 5.50
CA ILE A 53 19.49 -8.34 4.65
C ILE A 53 19.33 -7.02 3.88
N LEU A 54 19.60 -5.89 4.53
CA LEU A 54 19.52 -4.58 3.89
C LEU A 54 20.64 -4.37 2.86
N LEU A 55 21.86 -4.79 3.20
CA LEU A 55 23.04 -4.66 2.34
C LEU A 55 23.02 -5.63 1.15
N SER A 56 22.32 -6.76 1.26
CA SER A 56 22.16 -7.75 0.18
C SER A 56 21.09 -7.40 -0.86
N LEU A 57 20.43 -6.24 -0.75
CA LEU A 57 19.38 -5.80 -1.68
C LEU A 57 19.99 -5.41 -3.04
N ASN A 58 19.93 -6.34 -4.00
CA ASN A 58 20.29 -6.07 -5.40
C ASN A 58 19.09 -5.50 -6.15
N PHE A 59 19.25 -4.32 -6.74
CA PHE A 59 18.21 -3.70 -7.55
C PHE A 59 18.09 -4.37 -8.93
N ASN A 60 16.85 -4.54 -9.39
CA ASN A 60 16.54 -5.10 -10.70
C ASN A 60 15.45 -4.28 -11.43
N LYS A 61 15.16 -4.63 -12.68
CA LYS A 61 14.14 -3.93 -13.48
C LYS A 61 12.74 -3.95 -12.83
N GLY A 62 12.40 -5.01 -12.10
CA GLY A 62 11.14 -5.11 -11.36
C GLY A 62 11.03 -4.08 -10.22
N ASP A 63 12.15 -3.71 -9.61
CA ASP A 63 12.20 -2.70 -8.56
C ASP A 63 11.83 -1.30 -9.11
N LEU A 64 12.21 -0.98 -10.36
CA LEU A 64 11.81 0.26 -11.03
C LEU A 64 10.29 0.31 -11.28
N ILE A 65 9.70 -0.81 -11.68
CA ILE A 65 8.25 -0.93 -11.86
C ILE A 65 7.54 -0.73 -10.51
N MET A 66 8.07 -1.31 -9.44
CA MET A 66 7.54 -1.12 -8.08
C MET A 66 7.60 0.34 -7.63
N ILE A 67 8.70 1.04 -7.88
CA ILE A 67 8.83 2.48 -7.59
C ILE A 67 7.76 3.26 -8.37
N GLY A 68 7.57 2.96 -9.65
CA GLY A 68 6.50 3.53 -10.47
C GLY A 68 5.11 3.32 -9.85
N GLY A 69 4.82 2.11 -9.38
CA GLY A 69 3.56 1.79 -8.69
C GLY A 69 3.36 2.59 -7.41
N VAL A 70 4.39 2.70 -6.57
CA VAL A 70 4.38 3.48 -5.32
C VAL A 70 4.15 4.97 -5.59
N LEU A 71 4.82 5.54 -6.60
CA LEU A 71 4.62 6.92 -7.03
C LEU A 71 3.20 7.15 -7.54
N THR A 72 2.70 6.26 -8.38
CA THR A 72 1.33 6.33 -8.93
C THR A 72 0.29 6.29 -7.81
N TRP A 73 0.47 5.43 -6.80
CA TRP A 73 -0.40 5.37 -5.63
C TRP A 73 -0.37 6.68 -4.83
N GLY A 74 0.82 7.26 -4.63
CA GLY A 74 0.99 8.56 -3.97
C GLY A 74 0.27 9.68 -4.72
N VAL A 75 0.43 9.75 -6.03
CA VAL A 75 -0.26 10.71 -6.90
C VAL A 75 -1.78 10.53 -6.82
N TYR A 76 -2.27 9.29 -6.97
CA TYR A 76 -3.69 8.98 -6.85
C TYR A 76 -4.27 9.46 -5.51
N SER A 77 -3.64 9.14 -4.40
CA SER A 77 -4.08 9.52 -3.05
C SER A 77 -4.13 11.04 -2.87
N THR A 78 -3.12 11.73 -3.39
CA THR A 78 -3.01 13.20 -3.35
C THR A 78 -4.10 13.86 -4.20
N LEU A 79 -4.32 13.37 -5.42
CA LEU A 79 -5.36 13.87 -6.33
C LEU A 79 -6.77 13.59 -5.79
N LEU A 80 -6.96 12.47 -5.13
CA LEU A 80 -8.23 12.10 -4.49
C LEU A 80 -8.64 13.14 -3.44
N LYS A 81 -7.69 13.70 -2.68
CA LYS A 81 -7.95 14.81 -1.74
C LYS A 81 -8.22 16.13 -2.46
N LYS A 82 -7.52 16.40 -3.57
CA LYS A 82 -7.63 17.64 -4.34
C LYS A 82 -8.89 17.73 -5.18
N LYS A 83 -9.61 16.63 -5.38
CA LYS A 83 -10.78 16.58 -6.28
C LYS A 83 -11.78 17.70 -5.98
N LYS A 84 -12.24 18.38 -7.03
CA LYS A 84 -13.23 19.47 -6.95
C LYS A 84 -14.68 18.99 -7.18
N PHE A 85 -14.85 17.73 -7.57
CA PHE A 85 -16.16 17.14 -7.85
C PHE A 85 -16.63 16.26 -6.67
N THR A 86 -17.93 16.27 -6.43
CA THR A 86 -18.57 15.45 -5.40
C THR A 86 -19.26 14.27 -6.08
N LEU A 87 -18.53 13.13 -6.18
CA LEU A 87 -19.14 11.87 -6.58
C LEU A 87 -19.40 11.01 -5.34
N PRO A 88 -20.52 10.26 -5.30
CA PRO A 88 -20.69 9.20 -4.32
C PRO A 88 -19.50 8.23 -4.36
N LEU A 89 -19.05 7.74 -3.19
CA LEU A 89 -17.87 6.89 -3.11
C LEU A 89 -17.94 5.65 -3.99
N LEU A 90 -19.12 5.00 -4.05
CA LEU A 90 -19.33 3.84 -4.92
C LEU A 90 -19.17 4.18 -6.40
N THR A 91 -19.70 5.32 -6.83
CA THR A 91 -19.54 5.79 -8.21
C THR A 91 -18.08 6.06 -8.53
N LEU A 92 -17.35 6.68 -7.62
CA LEU A 92 -15.90 6.91 -7.78
C LEU A 92 -15.13 5.59 -7.92
N VAL A 93 -15.40 4.61 -7.06
CA VAL A 93 -14.76 3.29 -7.12
C VAL A 93 -15.12 2.59 -8.44
N HIS A 94 -16.40 2.63 -8.86
CA HIS A 94 -16.82 2.06 -10.14
C HIS A 94 -16.04 2.66 -11.32
N VAL A 95 -15.91 3.98 -11.38
CA VAL A 95 -15.14 4.68 -12.42
C VAL A 95 -13.68 4.22 -12.42
N ILE A 96 -13.04 4.16 -11.25
CA ILE A 96 -11.64 3.73 -11.11
C ILE A 96 -11.48 2.28 -11.61
N CYS A 97 -12.36 1.37 -11.19
CA CYS A 97 -12.32 -0.03 -11.62
C CYS A 97 -12.54 -0.18 -13.13
N THR A 98 -13.46 0.61 -13.71
CA THR A 98 -13.70 0.60 -15.16
C THR A 98 -12.47 1.04 -15.95
N PHE A 99 -11.85 2.16 -15.57
CA PHE A 99 -10.62 2.59 -16.22
C PHE A 99 -9.46 1.60 -16.00
N GLY A 100 -9.37 1.00 -14.81
CA GLY A 100 -8.42 -0.07 -14.53
C GLY A 100 -8.62 -1.27 -15.46
N LEU A 101 -9.85 -1.72 -15.64
CA LEU A 101 -10.19 -2.81 -16.56
C LEU A 101 -9.80 -2.47 -18.01
N ILE A 102 -10.16 -1.27 -18.50
CA ILE A 102 -9.80 -0.82 -19.85
C ILE A 102 -8.29 -0.80 -20.04
N SER A 103 -7.53 -0.40 -19.01
CA SER A 103 -6.07 -0.33 -19.07
C SER A 103 -5.39 -1.70 -19.11
N VAL A 104 -5.95 -2.71 -18.44
CA VAL A 104 -5.40 -4.07 -18.37
C VAL A 104 -5.87 -4.95 -19.53
N LEU A 105 -7.03 -4.63 -20.13
CA LEU A 105 -7.64 -5.44 -21.18
C LEU A 105 -6.72 -5.71 -22.39
N PRO A 106 -5.96 -4.74 -22.92
CA PRO A 106 -5.05 -5.01 -24.04
C PRO A 106 -3.96 -6.03 -23.70
N GLN A 107 -3.40 -5.95 -22.50
CA GLN A 107 -2.40 -6.92 -22.03
C GLN A 107 -3.00 -8.32 -21.90
N TYR A 108 -4.18 -8.43 -21.33
CA TYR A 108 -4.90 -9.69 -21.24
C TYR A 108 -5.18 -10.31 -22.60
N LEU A 109 -5.65 -9.50 -23.57
CA LEU A 109 -5.92 -9.98 -24.93
C LEU A 109 -4.64 -10.45 -25.62
N PHE A 110 -3.51 -9.78 -25.41
CA PHE A 110 -2.21 -10.19 -25.91
C PHE A 110 -1.75 -11.52 -25.30
N GLU A 111 -1.87 -11.71 -24.00
CA GLU A 111 -1.53 -12.96 -23.31
C GLU A 111 -2.44 -14.11 -23.78
N PHE A 112 -3.74 -13.84 -23.91
CA PHE A 112 -4.72 -14.80 -24.42
C PHE A 112 -4.40 -15.24 -25.87
N SER A 113 -4.04 -14.31 -26.75
CA SER A 113 -3.66 -14.62 -28.15
C SER A 113 -2.38 -15.44 -28.23
N ASN A 114 -1.50 -15.35 -27.24
CA ASN A 114 -0.29 -16.18 -27.13
C ASN A 114 -0.52 -17.55 -26.49
N GLY A 115 -1.77 -17.96 -26.31
CA GLY A 115 -2.14 -19.28 -25.79
C GLY A 115 -2.03 -19.42 -24.26
N GLN A 116 -1.88 -18.32 -23.52
CA GLN A 116 -1.92 -18.32 -22.06
C GLN A 116 -3.36 -18.40 -21.59
N LEU A 117 -3.91 -19.60 -21.51
CA LEU A 117 -5.29 -19.82 -21.10
C LEU A 117 -5.38 -20.02 -19.59
N ILE A 118 -6.35 -19.36 -18.98
CA ILE A 118 -6.69 -19.55 -17.56
C ILE A 118 -7.51 -20.83 -17.45
N LYS A 119 -7.07 -21.76 -16.60
CA LYS A 119 -7.86 -22.94 -16.24
C LYS A 119 -8.87 -22.55 -15.17
N PHE A 120 -10.15 -22.54 -15.52
CA PHE A 120 -11.22 -22.27 -14.60
C PHE A 120 -11.48 -23.50 -13.72
N ASP A 121 -11.27 -23.34 -12.42
CA ASP A 121 -11.70 -24.28 -11.40
C ASP A 121 -12.48 -23.54 -10.30
N THR A 122 -13.11 -24.30 -9.41
CA THR A 122 -13.94 -23.76 -8.33
C THR A 122 -13.11 -22.87 -7.37
N ASN A 123 -11.87 -23.25 -7.10
CA ASN A 123 -10.97 -22.50 -6.21
C ASN A 123 -10.59 -21.15 -6.82
N LEU A 124 -10.34 -21.12 -8.12
CA LEU A 124 -10.07 -19.87 -8.84
C LEU A 124 -11.26 -18.91 -8.74
N VAL A 125 -12.49 -19.42 -8.94
CA VAL A 125 -13.70 -18.58 -8.85
C VAL A 125 -13.85 -17.96 -7.46
N TYR A 126 -13.71 -18.74 -6.39
CA TYR A 126 -13.75 -18.22 -5.03
C TYR A 126 -12.64 -17.20 -4.77
N THR A 127 -11.42 -17.47 -5.25
CA THR A 127 -10.29 -16.54 -5.14
C THR A 127 -10.57 -15.23 -5.85
N LEU A 128 -11.11 -15.28 -7.08
CA LEU A 128 -11.45 -14.08 -7.85
C LEU A 128 -12.55 -13.25 -7.18
N ILE A 129 -13.60 -13.90 -6.66
CA ILE A 129 -14.66 -13.22 -5.90
C ILE A 129 -14.07 -12.54 -4.67
N PHE A 130 -13.24 -13.24 -3.90
CA PHE A 130 -12.57 -12.67 -2.72
C PHE A 130 -11.72 -11.45 -3.10
N LEU A 131 -10.87 -11.57 -4.13
CA LEU A 131 -10.01 -10.49 -4.60
C LEU A 131 -10.79 -9.29 -5.14
N ALA A 132 -11.91 -9.53 -5.82
CA ALA A 132 -12.76 -8.46 -6.32
C ALA A 132 -13.46 -7.68 -5.19
N LEU A 133 -14.00 -8.39 -4.19
CA LEU A 133 -14.77 -7.76 -3.12
C LEU A 133 -13.88 -7.07 -2.09
N PHE A 134 -12.84 -7.73 -1.58
CA PHE A 134 -12.06 -7.21 -0.44
C PHE A 134 -10.88 -6.32 -0.86
N PRO A 135 -9.82 -6.81 -1.55
CA PRO A 135 -8.68 -5.96 -1.88
C PRO A 135 -8.93 -4.99 -3.04
N SER A 136 -9.97 -5.20 -3.87
CA SER A 136 -10.34 -4.25 -4.91
C SER A 136 -11.43 -3.29 -4.43
N ILE A 137 -12.69 -3.63 -4.56
CA ILE A 137 -13.82 -2.71 -4.29
C ILE A 137 -13.79 -2.21 -2.84
N GLY A 138 -13.69 -3.11 -1.87
CA GLY A 138 -13.70 -2.77 -0.45
C GLY A 138 -12.53 -1.87 -0.05
N SER A 139 -11.33 -2.23 -0.48
CA SER A 139 -10.12 -1.47 -0.18
C SER A 139 -10.14 -0.06 -0.77
N TYR A 140 -10.51 0.08 -2.05
CA TYR A 140 -10.63 1.40 -2.69
C TYR A 140 -11.74 2.26 -2.08
N TYR A 141 -12.86 1.65 -1.72
CA TYR A 141 -13.96 2.34 -1.04
C TYR A 141 -13.52 2.87 0.32
N CYS A 142 -12.92 2.03 1.17
CA CYS A 142 -12.41 2.42 2.47
C CYS A 142 -11.30 3.48 2.36
N TRP A 143 -10.39 3.33 1.38
CA TRP A 143 -9.31 4.29 1.14
C TRP A 143 -9.85 5.66 0.73
N ALA A 144 -10.75 5.69 -0.25
CA ALA A 144 -11.36 6.93 -0.71
C ALA A 144 -12.17 7.61 0.41
N GLY A 145 -12.87 6.84 1.23
CA GLY A 145 -13.57 7.31 2.42
C GLY A 145 -12.61 7.90 3.45
N ALA A 146 -11.54 7.18 3.79
CA ALA A 146 -10.52 7.66 4.73
C ALA A 146 -9.90 8.97 4.27
N VAL A 147 -9.43 9.04 3.00
CA VAL A 147 -8.85 10.27 2.44
C VAL A 147 -9.84 11.43 2.47
N SER A 148 -11.12 11.19 2.21
CA SER A 148 -12.14 12.25 2.24
C SER A 148 -12.39 12.79 3.65
N ILE A 149 -12.38 11.94 4.67
CA ILE A 149 -12.70 12.29 6.06
C ILE A 149 -11.48 12.86 6.80
N ILE A 150 -10.38 12.12 6.83
CA ILE A 150 -9.21 12.46 7.67
C ILE A 150 -8.06 13.11 6.88
N GLY A 151 -8.16 13.18 5.53
CA GLY A 151 -7.13 13.73 4.66
C GLY A 151 -6.11 12.69 4.17
N ALA A 152 -5.37 13.07 3.11
CA ALA A 152 -4.42 12.18 2.46
C ALA A 152 -3.19 11.89 3.33
N ASN A 153 -2.69 12.90 4.07
CA ASN A 153 -1.54 12.74 4.95
C ASN A 153 -1.82 11.73 6.07
N ARG A 154 -2.94 11.88 6.78
CA ARG A 154 -3.30 10.97 7.89
C ARG A 154 -3.66 9.58 7.37
N ALA A 155 -4.42 9.49 6.28
CA ALA A 155 -4.70 8.22 5.63
C ALA A 155 -3.41 7.53 5.15
N GLY A 156 -2.45 8.30 4.59
CA GLY A 156 -1.15 7.79 4.18
C GLY A 156 -0.36 7.17 5.34
N ILE A 157 -0.33 7.86 6.48
CA ILE A 157 0.34 7.37 7.70
C ILE A 157 -0.21 6.01 8.13
N SER A 158 -1.52 5.77 8.03
CA SER A 158 -2.11 4.48 8.43
C SER A 158 -1.61 3.28 7.60
N LEU A 159 -1.06 3.50 6.39
CA LEU A 159 -0.44 2.44 5.60
C LEU A 159 0.82 1.85 6.26
N SER A 160 1.45 2.59 7.18
CA SER A 160 2.57 2.08 7.98
C SER A 160 2.17 0.91 8.89
N LEU A 161 0.88 0.71 9.14
CA LEU A 161 0.37 -0.44 9.90
C LEU A 161 0.37 -1.76 9.10
N ILE A 162 0.49 -1.71 7.78
CA ILE A 162 0.45 -2.91 6.93
C ILE A 162 1.47 -3.98 7.36
N PRO A 163 2.77 -3.66 7.61
CA PRO A 163 3.73 -4.65 8.08
C PRO A 163 3.37 -5.25 9.45
N LEU A 164 2.78 -4.45 10.33
CA LEU A 164 2.33 -4.92 11.66
C LEU A 164 1.21 -5.93 11.52
N PHE A 165 0.15 -5.60 10.78
CA PHE A 165 -0.95 -6.54 10.53
C PHE A 165 -0.49 -7.79 9.77
N SER A 166 0.42 -7.63 8.79
CA SER A 166 1.01 -8.77 8.08
C SER A 166 1.76 -9.71 9.02
N SER A 167 2.51 -9.17 9.98
CA SER A 167 3.24 -9.97 10.97
C SER A 167 2.28 -10.71 11.93
N ILE A 168 1.22 -10.02 12.38
CA ILE A 168 0.19 -10.65 13.21
C ILE A 168 -0.50 -11.79 12.46
N MET A 169 -0.89 -11.59 11.20
CA MET A 169 -1.52 -12.62 10.39
C MET A 169 -0.56 -13.80 10.11
N ALA A 170 0.74 -13.52 9.90
CA ALA A 170 1.74 -14.56 9.73
C ALA A 170 1.87 -15.46 10.96
N ILE A 171 1.84 -14.87 12.14
CA ILE A 171 1.88 -15.62 13.40
C ILE A 171 0.59 -16.45 13.60
N LEU A 172 -0.59 -15.86 13.32
CA LEU A 172 -1.88 -16.51 13.57
C LEU A 172 -2.25 -17.58 12.54
N ILE A 173 -1.83 -17.42 11.27
CA ILE A 173 -2.29 -18.27 10.16
C ILE A 173 -1.20 -19.26 9.75
N TYR A 174 0.08 -18.86 9.83
CA TYR A 174 1.23 -19.65 9.38
C TYR A 174 2.09 -20.16 10.53
N ASP A 175 1.63 -20.03 11.79
CA ASP A 175 2.34 -20.47 13.00
C ASP A 175 3.79 -19.94 13.09
N GLU A 176 4.04 -18.73 12.53
CA GLU A 176 5.34 -18.11 12.65
C GLU A 176 5.64 -17.75 14.11
N ILE A 177 6.87 -17.99 14.55
CA ILE A 177 7.29 -17.73 15.92
C ILE A 177 7.40 -16.23 16.13
N PHE A 178 6.73 -15.72 17.18
CA PHE A 178 6.89 -14.32 17.61
C PHE A 178 8.34 -14.08 18.04
N GLN A 179 8.97 -13.04 17.47
CA GLN A 179 10.35 -12.69 17.75
C GLN A 179 10.45 -11.22 18.21
N PHE A 180 11.56 -10.89 18.87
CA PHE A 180 11.79 -9.60 19.48
C PHE A 180 11.70 -8.41 18.48
N PHE A 181 12.09 -8.62 17.22
CA PHE A 181 11.97 -7.57 16.18
C PHE A 181 10.51 -7.23 15.85
N HIS A 182 9.57 -8.16 16.03
CA HIS A 182 8.14 -7.85 15.86
C HIS A 182 7.67 -6.86 16.93
N LEU A 183 8.14 -7.03 18.18
CA LEU A 183 7.79 -6.13 19.27
C LEU A 183 8.37 -4.73 19.07
N ILE A 184 9.67 -4.63 18.75
CA ILE A 184 10.32 -3.33 18.49
C ILE A 184 9.63 -2.62 17.34
N GLY A 185 9.43 -3.31 16.21
CA GLY A 185 8.76 -2.73 15.05
C GLY A 185 7.34 -2.28 15.36
N ALA A 186 6.58 -3.06 16.12
CA ALA A 186 5.24 -2.71 16.56
C ALA A 186 5.22 -1.41 17.39
N ILE A 187 6.09 -1.29 18.39
CA ILE A 187 6.19 -0.10 19.24
C ILE A 187 6.53 1.13 18.40
N LEU A 188 7.51 1.03 17.49
CA LEU A 188 7.93 2.14 16.64
C LEU A 188 6.84 2.56 15.64
N ILE A 189 6.11 1.60 15.08
CA ILE A 189 5.01 1.89 14.15
C ILE A 189 3.82 2.49 14.89
N LEU A 190 3.45 1.94 16.04
CA LEU A 190 2.32 2.42 16.83
C LEU A 190 2.57 3.81 17.44
N SER A 191 3.82 4.18 17.72
CA SER A 191 4.16 5.53 18.19
C SER A 191 3.74 6.62 17.20
N LEU A 192 3.65 6.30 15.90
CA LEU A 192 3.19 7.19 14.85
C LEU A 192 1.70 7.56 14.98
N ILE A 193 0.87 6.67 15.52
CA ILE A 193 -0.59 6.89 15.62
C ILE A 193 -0.93 7.93 16.67
N HIS A 194 -0.06 8.12 17.66
CA HIS A 194 -0.25 9.11 18.73
C HIS A 194 0.26 10.52 18.37
N ILE A 195 0.79 10.69 17.17
CA ILE A 195 1.30 11.94 16.62
C ILE A 195 0.36 12.50 15.56
#